data_75001a2be1dee2741c58c735f984fd79
#
_entry.id   75001a2be1dee2741c58c735f984fd79
#
_cell.length_a   1.000
_cell.length_b   1.000
_cell.length_c   1.000
_cell.angle_alpha   90.00
_cell.angle_beta   90.00
_cell.angle_gamma   90.00
#
_symmetry.space_group_name_H-M   'P 1'
#
loop_
_entity.id
_entity.type
_entity.pdbx_description
1 polymer ?
#
loop_
_entity_poly.entity_id
_entity_poly.type
_entity_poly.pdbx_seq_one_letter_code
_entity_poly.pdbx_strand_id
1 'polypeptide(L)'
;PVFSAAAIRRYPGVLDVANAEKEPPAGAISYGPAHILAHHPDLFFYGIHPSESLFTVMGTGCVSVSRVTTPAASVVTGLWQGGRVGTLHAIHEGAKAYKVIRFGKTAVTEQKSEGDYTPMLREIIKFFQTKQPPVSAKDTLEIYAFMEAAEESKRRGGKSITLREVLSKAGAPDAWLTADPKAAPAASTKPTEKKNLPQPGSE
;
A
#
# COMPACT_ATOMS: atom_id res chain seq x y z
N PRO A 1 -17.18 -18.94 -5.71
CA PRO A 1 -16.28 -17.97 -5.12
C PRO A 1 -15.02 -17.81 -5.98
N VAL A 2 -14.41 -16.64 -5.92
CA VAL A 2 -13.22 -16.24 -6.66
C VAL A 2 -12.35 -15.36 -5.78
N PHE A 3 -11.04 -15.34 -6.00
CA PHE A 3 -10.12 -14.37 -5.40
C PHE A 3 -9.01 -14.01 -6.39
N SER A 4 -8.33 -12.89 -6.12
CA SER A 4 -7.12 -12.47 -6.82
C SER A 4 -6.05 -12.12 -5.81
N ALA A 5 -4.82 -12.56 -6.05
CA ALA A 5 -3.66 -12.25 -5.23
C ALA A 5 -2.36 -12.49 -5.97
N ALA A 6 -1.33 -11.69 -5.69
CA ALA A 6 0.03 -11.96 -6.11
C ALA A 6 0.75 -12.86 -5.08
N ALA A 7 1.68 -13.71 -5.56
CA ALA A 7 2.44 -14.63 -4.70
C ALA A 7 3.23 -13.89 -3.61
N ILE A 8 3.74 -12.70 -3.92
CA ILE A 8 4.53 -11.86 -3.01
C ILE A 8 3.81 -11.54 -1.70
N ARG A 9 2.47 -11.47 -1.71
CA ARG A 9 1.63 -11.29 -0.53
C ARG A 9 1.85 -12.37 0.54
N ARG A 10 2.32 -13.55 0.11
CA ARG A 10 2.55 -14.73 0.95
C ARG A 10 4.02 -15.03 1.20
N TYR A 11 4.93 -14.17 0.74
CA TYR A 11 6.34 -14.35 1.03
C TYR A 11 6.60 -14.25 2.54
N PRO A 12 7.38 -15.18 3.12
CA PRO A 12 7.66 -15.17 4.55
C PRO A 12 8.16 -13.81 5.04
N GLY A 13 9.13 -13.21 4.35
CA GLY A 13 9.65 -11.90 4.74
C GLY A 13 8.63 -10.76 4.68
N VAL A 14 7.63 -10.81 3.79
CA VAL A 14 6.52 -9.83 3.75
C VAL A 14 5.58 -10.05 4.94
N LEU A 15 5.27 -11.31 5.27
CA LEU A 15 4.43 -11.66 6.41
C LEU A 15 5.11 -11.34 7.75
N ASP A 16 6.43 -11.53 7.85
CA ASP A 16 7.22 -11.14 9.03
C ASP A 16 7.11 -9.64 9.28
N VAL A 17 7.22 -8.82 8.23
CA VAL A 17 7.05 -7.36 8.32
C VAL A 17 5.61 -6.99 8.70
N ALA A 18 4.61 -7.63 8.09
CA ALA A 18 3.21 -7.36 8.36
C ALA A 18 2.83 -7.67 9.82
N ASN A 19 3.39 -8.75 10.37
CA ASN A 19 3.07 -9.26 11.72
C ASN A 19 4.07 -8.81 12.80
N ALA A 20 5.01 -7.90 12.48
CA ALA A 20 6.05 -7.47 13.41
C ALA A 20 5.51 -6.83 14.70
N GLU A 21 4.36 -6.19 14.63
CA GLU A 21 3.63 -5.63 15.77
C GLU A 21 2.12 -5.86 15.60
N LYS A 22 1.39 -5.92 16.70
CA LYS A 22 -0.07 -6.08 16.70
C LYS A 22 -0.82 -4.82 16.25
N GLU A 23 -0.28 -3.64 16.61
CA GLU A 23 -0.86 -2.36 16.23
C GLU A 23 -0.66 -2.09 14.74
N PRO A 24 -1.60 -1.38 14.10
CA PRO A 24 -1.39 -0.92 12.74
C PRO A 24 -0.14 -0.04 12.62
N PRO A 25 0.62 -0.13 11.51
CA PRO A 25 1.79 0.71 11.29
C PRO A 25 1.39 2.19 11.15
N ALA A 26 2.27 3.11 11.56
CA ALA A 26 2.15 4.52 11.21
C ALA A 26 2.30 4.74 9.70
N GLY A 27 3.07 3.88 9.05
CA GLY A 27 3.24 3.86 7.61
C GLY A 27 4.02 2.67 7.11
N ALA A 28 4.12 2.57 5.78
CA ALA A 28 4.96 1.57 5.12
C ALA A 28 5.47 2.10 3.78
N ILE A 29 6.60 1.58 3.33
CA ILE A 29 7.13 1.77 1.97
C ILE A 29 7.26 0.40 1.33
N SER A 30 6.71 0.26 0.13
CA SER A 30 6.96 -0.89 -0.73
C SER A 30 7.60 -0.44 -2.03
N TYR A 31 8.50 -1.22 -2.58
CA TYR A 31 9.03 -0.98 -3.91
C TYR A 31 9.17 -2.27 -4.71
N GLY A 32 9.13 -2.09 -6.03
CA GLY A 32 9.29 -3.20 -6.96
C GLY A 32 9.22 -2.78 -8.41
N PRO A 33 9.57 -3.70 -9.34
CA PRO A 33 9.42 -3.47 -10.76
C PRO A 33 7.97 -3.13 -11.13
N ALA A 34 7.82 -2.17 -12.04
CA ALA A 34 6.54 -1.79 -12.64
C ALA A 34 6.81 -1.33 -14.08
N HIS A 35 7.11 -2.29 -14.95
CA HIS A 35 7.40 -2.01 -16.35
C HIS A 35 6.22 -1.35 -17.03
N ILE A 36 6.49 -0.30 -17.79
CA ILE A 36 5.47 0.37 -18.59
C ILE A 36 5.24 -0.44 -19.87
N LEU A 37 4.00 -0.80 -20.14
CA LEU A 37 3.54 -1.43 -21.37
C LEU A 37 2.53 -0.54 -22.08
N ALA A 38 2.68 -0.36 -23.37
CA ALA A 38 1.84 0.54 -24.17
C ALA A 38 0.33 0.26 -24.09
N HIS A 39 -0.07 -0.97 -23.79
CA HIS A 39 -1.47 -1.40 -23.78
C HIS A 39 -2.03 -1.68 -22.38
N HIS A 40 -1.26 -1.35 -21.32
CA HIS A 40 -1.69 -1.51 -19.96
C HIS A 40 -1.60 -0.18 -19.21
N PRO A 41 -2.51 0.12 -18.28
CA PRO A 41 -2.27 1.15 -17.28
C PRO A 41 -1.00 0.81 -16.51
N ASP A 42 -0.18 1.80 -16.18
CA ASP A 42 1.21 1.62 -15.74
C ASP A 42 1.39 0.63 -14.59
N LEU A 43 0.55 0.73 -13.56
CA LEU A 43 0.68 -0.09 -12.35
C LEU A 43 0.05 -1.48 -12.48
N PHE A 44 -0.82 -1.70 -13.46
CA PHE A 44 -1.64 -2.92 -13.55
C PHE A 44 -0.89 -4.13 -14.08
N PHE A 45 0.30 -3.95 -14.66
CA PHE A 45 1.10 -5.07 -15.14
C PHE A 45 1.99 -5.64 -14.02
N TYR A 46 3.12 -5.03 -13.69
CA TYR A 46 4.02 -5.50 -12.61
C TYR A 46 3.85 -4.71 -11.31
N GLY A 47 3.35 -3.48 -11.37
CA GLY A 47 3.12 -2.64 -10.20
C GLY A 47 2.12 -3.21 -9.19
N ILE A 48 1.29 -4.18 -9.61
CA ILE A 48 0.39 -4.92 -8.71
C ILE A 48 1.17 -5.64 -7.59
N HIS A 49 2.35 -6.20 -7.87
CA HIS A 49 3.10 -6.96 -6.89
C HIS A 49 3.56 -6.11 -5.70
N PRO A 50 4.28 -4.98 -5.87
CA PRO A 50 4.62 -4.13 -4.74
C PRO A 50 3.39 -3.45 -4.12
N SER A 51 2.29 -3.24 -4.85
CA SER A 51 1.02 -2.78 -4.28
C SER A 51 0.44 -3.82 -3.31
N GLU A 52 0.44 -5.10 -3.69
CA GLU A 52 0.02 -6.21 -2.82
C GLU A 52 0.88 -6.30 -1.54
N SER A 53 2.20 -6.12 -1.65
CA SER A 53 3.09 -6.08 -0.49
C SER A 53 2.75 -4.90 0.43
N LEU A 54 2.50 -3.71 -0.14
CA LEU A 54 2.10 -2.53 0.62
C LEU A 54 0.80 -2.79 1.40
N PHE A 55 -0.22 -3.31 0.72
CA PHE A 55 -1.51 -3.61 1.35
C PHE A 55 -1.44 -4.78 2.34
N THR A 56 -0.51 -5.72 2.18
CA THR A 56 -0.28 -6.77 3.18
C THR A 56 0.18 -6.18 4.50
N VAL A 57 0.99 -5.11 4.48
CA VAL A 57 1.49 -4.43 5.68
C VAL A 57 0.52 -3.36 6.20
N MET A 58 -0.05 -2.56 5.31
CA MET A 58 -0.93 -1.43 5.69
C MET A 58 -2.36 -1.87 6.01
N GLY A 59 -2.81 -3.00 5.45
CA GLY A 59 -4.22 -3.38 5.44
C GLY A 59 -5.08 -2.47 4.55
N THR A 60 -6.39 -2.70 4.58
CA THR A 60 -7.39 -1.84 3.91
C THR A 60 -7.58 -0.50 4.64
N GLY A 61 -8.31 0.41 4.03
CA GLY A 61 -8.63 1.73 4.58
C GLY A 61 -7.87 2.88 3.94
N CYS A 62 -7.32 2.69 2.72
CA CYS A 62 -6.77 3.78 1.93
C CYS A 62 -7.89 4.75 1.53
N VAL A 63 -7.66 6.03 1.73
CA VAL A 63 -8.65 7.09 1.50
C VAL A 63 -8.37 7.86 0.23
N SER A 64 -7.11 8.24 0.01
CA SER A 64 -6.71 9.01 -1.17
C SER A 64 -5.29 8.71 -1.59
N VAL A 65 -4.97 9.02 -2.84
CA VAL A 65 -3.71 8.69 -3.49
C VAL A 65 -3.21 9.87 -4.30
N SER A 66 -1.91 10.15 -4.22
CA SER A 66 -1.20 11.08 -5.09
C SER A 66 -0.02 10.37 -5.76
N ARG A 67 0.29 10.74 -7.01
CA ARG A 67 1.37 10.11 -7.78
C ARG A 67 2.25 11.14 -8.47
N VAL A 68 3.56 10.98 -8.30
CA VAL A 68 4.59 11.63 -9.11
C VAL A 68 5.20 10.59 -10.05
N THR A 69 5.38 10.94 -11.30
CA THR A 69 5.88 10.02 -12.34
C THR A 69 7.02 10.66 -13.10
N THR A 70 8.07 9.87 -13.33
CA THR A 70 9.20 10.16 -14.23
C THR A 70 9.38 8.98 -15.19
N PRO A 71 10.22 9.06 -16.22
CA PRO A 71 10.53 7.90 -17.06
C PRO A 71 11.07 6.72 -16.27
N ALA A 72 11.90 6.95 -15.24
CA ALA A 72 12.56 5.90 -14.47
C ALA A 72 11.69 5.27 -13.39
N ALA A 73 10.75 6.02 -12.82
CA ALA A 73 9.93 5.53 -11.69
C ALA A 73 8.63 6.32 -11.52
N SER A 74 7.70 5.71 -10.78
CA SER A 74 6.58 6.41 -10.17
C SER A 74 6.61 6.25 -8.65
N VAL A 75 6.36 7.34 -7.92
CA VAL A 75 6.13 7.30 -6.48
C VAL A 75 4.66 7.60 -6.23
N VAL A 76 3.99 6.66 -5.59
CA VAL A 76 2.58 6.73 -5.24
C VAL A 76 2.46 6.82 -3.73
N THR A 77 1.86 7.88 -3.22
CA THR A 77 1.63 8.07 -1.80
C THR A 77 0.14 7.97 -1.52
N GLY A 78 -0.23 7.02 -0.67
CA GLY A 78 -1.60 6.85 -0.19
C GLY A 78 -1.75 7.33 1.24
N LEU A 79 -2.88 7.96 1.53
CA LEU A 79 -3.32 8.30 2.87
C LEU A 79 -4.35 7.28 3.33
N TRP A 80 -4.07 6.61 4.44
CA TRP A 80 -4.98 5.66 5.10
C TRP A 80 -5.75 6.32 6.24
N GLN A 81 -6.86 5.71 6.63
CA GLN A 81 -7.60 6.09 7.83
C GLN A 81 -6.67 6.16 9.05
N GLY A 82 -6.94 7.11 9.95
CA GLY A 82 -6.09 7.37 11.11
C GLY A 82 -4.79 8.13 10.81
N GLY A 83 -4.66 8.71 9.62
CA GLY A 83 -3.48 9.51 9.25
C GLY A 83 -2.23 8.69 8.89
N ARG A 84 -2.38 7.38 8.67
CA ARG A 84 -1.29 6.48 8.27
C ARG A 84 -0.91 6.72 6.81
N VAL A 85 0.38 6.62 6.47
CA VAL A 85 0.87 6.89 5.11
C VAL A 85 1.56 5.66 4.54
N GLY A 86 1.11 5.24 3.35
CA GLY A 86 1.75 4.17 2.60
C GLY A 86 2.35 4.71 1.30
N THR A 87 3.57 4.29 0.97
CA THR A 87 4.27 4.70 -0.25
C THR A 87 4.64 3.50 -1.09
N LEU A 88 4.32 3.58 -2.37
CA LEU A 88 4.75 2.64 -3.40
C LEU A 88 5.79 3.33 -4.29
N HIS A 89 6.99 2.75 -4.39
CA HIS A 89 7.98 3.15 -5.38
C HIS A 89 7.99 2.12 -6.52
N ALA A 90 7.35 2.46 -7.61
CA ALA A 90 7.22 1.63 -8.81
C ALA A 90 8.41 1.89 -9.74
N ILE A 91 9.29 0.90 -9.92
CA ILE A 91 10.53 1.02 -10.69
C ILE A 91 10.25 0.68 -12.14
N HIS A 92 10.35 1.67 -13.04
CA HIS A 92 10.16 1.48 -14.47
C HIS A 92 11.47 1.01 -15.15
N GLU A 93 12.58 1.62 -14.77
CA GLU A 93 13.91 1.37 -15.35
C GLU A 93 14.96 1.18 -14.25
N GLY A 94 16.07 0.51 -14.58
CA GLY A 94 17.21 0.30 -13.69
C GLY A 94 17.16 -1.00 -12.90
N ALA A 95 17.87 -1.03 -11.78
CA ALA A 95 17.95 -2.20 -10.89
C ALA A 95 16.59 -2.54 -10.27
N LYS A 96 16.28 -3.83 -10.16
CA LYS A 96 14.96 -4.31 -9.78
C LYS A 96 15.05 -5.23 -8.57
N ALA A 97 14.30 -4.90 -7.55
CA ALA A 97 14.12 -5.75 -6.37
C ALA A 97 12.74 -5.48 -5.78
N TYR A 98 12.21 -6.44 -5.03
CA TYR A 98 10.99 -6.26 -4.23
C TYR A 98 11.37 -6.12 -2.77
N LYS A 99 10.86 -5.10 -2.11
CA LYS A 99 10.98 -4.94 -0.66
C LYS A 99 9.76 -4.22 -0.08
N VAL A 100 9.51 -4.49 1.19
CA VAL A 100 8.59 -3.70 2.01
C VAL A 100 9.23 -3.36 3.35
N ILE A 101 8.95 -2.15 3.84
CA ILE A 101 9.42 -1.60 5.10
C ILE A 101 8.20 -1.11 5.87
N ARG A 102 8.08 -1.48 7.13
CA ARG A 102 7.04 -1.06 8.06
C ARG A 102 7.60 -0.08 9.07
N PHE A 103 6.92 1.03 9.26
CA PHE A 103 7.16 1.99 10.34
C PHE A 103 6.16 1.70 11.45
N GLY A 104 6.58 0.89 12.42
CA GLY A 104 5.76 0.52 13.58
C GLY A 104 5.81 1.57 14.69
N LYS A 105 5.13 1.27 15.80
CA LYS A 105 5.13 2.12 16.98
C LYS A 105 6.46 2.05 17.74
N THR A 106 7.09 0.88 17.77
CA THR A 106 8.29 0.60 18.55
C THR A 106 9.51 0.32 17.67
N ALA A 107 9.32 -0.10 16.43
CA ALA A 107 10.42 -0.45 15.55
C ALA A 107 10.11 -0.14 14.07
N VAL A 108 11.19 0.05 13.29
CA VAL A 108 11.16 -0.03 11.84
C VAL A 108 11.57 -1.45 11.46
N THR A 109 10.71 -2.14 10.69
CA THR A 109 10.95 -3.53 10.28
C THR A 109 11.05 -3.61 8.77
N GLU A 110 12.12 -4.22 8.28
CA GLU A 110 12.39 -4.40 6.86
C GLU A 110 12.24 -5.87 6.46
N GLN A 111 11.76 -6.11 5.26
CA GLN A 111 11.73 -7.45 4.66
C GLN A 111 13.14 -8.00 4.51
N LYS A 112 13.45 -9.12 5.17
CA LYS A 112 14.78 -9.76 5.15
C LYS A 112 14.90 -10.89 4.14
N SER A 113 13.79 -11.58 3.81
CA SER A 113 13.78 -12.70 2.90
C SER A 113 12.77 -12.52 1.78
N GLU A 114 13.06 -13.10 0.67
CA GLU A 114 12.12 -13.30 -0.43
C GLU A 114 11.31 -14.58 -0.23
N GLY A 115 10.58 -14.99 -1.23
CA GLY A 115 9.80 -16.23 -1.20
C GLY A 115 9.61 -16.78 -2.60
N ASP A 116 8.86 -17.86 -2.66
CA ASP A 116 8.46 -18.53 -3.89
C ASP A 116 6.93 -18.69 -3.98
N TYR A 117 6.47 -19.42 -4.97
CA TYR A 117 5.04 -19.65 -5.17
C TYR A 117 4.42 -20.67 -4.18
N THR A 118 5.22 -21.41 -3.42
CA THR A 118 4.76 -22.51 -2.55
C THR A 118 3.69 -22.06 -1.55
N PRO A 119 3.84 -20.94 -0.81
CA PRO A 119 2.80 -20.49 0.11
C PRO A 119 1.48 -20.13 -0.61
N MET A 120 1.55 -19.52 -1.79
CA MET A 120 0.37 -19.20 -2.57
C MET A 120 -0.32 -20.48 -3.10
N LEU A 121 0.43 -21.46 -3.58
CA LEU A 121 -0.14 -22.73 -4.04
C LEU A 121 -0.87 -23.48 -2.91
N ARG A 122 -0.34 -23.45 -1.68
CA ARG A 122 -1.03 -23.99 -0.50
C ARG A 122 -2.37 -23.31 -0.26
N GLU A 123 -2.44 -21.98 -0.37
CA GLU A 123 -3.71 -21.24 -0.23
C GLU A 123 -4.69 -21.57 -1.36
N ILE A 124 -4.22 -21.76 -2.58
CA ILE A 124 -5.05 -22.19 -3.72
C ILE A 124 -5.65 -23.57 -3.45
N ILE A 125 -4.84 -24.55 -3.01
CA ILE A 125 -5.32 -25.89 -2.66
C ILE A 125 -6.37 -25.82 -1.54
N LYS A 126 -6.08 -25.07 -0.47
CA LYS A 126 -7.01 -24.85 0.63
C LYS A 126 -8.33 -24.22 0.15
N PHE A 127 -8.25 -23.23 -0.75
CA PHE A 127 -9.44 -22.61 -1.34
C PHE A 127 -10.29 -23.63 -2.11
N PHE A 128 -9.70 -24.52 -2.90
CA PHE A 128 -10.45 -25.57 -3.59
C PHE A 128 -11.13 -26.54 -2.61
N GLN A 129 -10.51 -26.82 -1.48
CA GLN A 129 -11.07 -27.69 -0.44
C GLN A 129 -12.18 -27.01 0.36
N THR A 130 -11.98 -25.75 0.76
CA THR A 130 -12.85 -25.06 1.72
C THR A 130 -13.86 -24.10 1.08
N LYS A 131 -13.63 -23.69 -0.17
CA LYS A 131 -14.34 -22.61 -0.89
C LYS A 131 -14.23 -21.24 -0.20
N GLN A 132 -13.30 -21.09 0.75
CA GLN A 132 -13.04 -19.83 1.45
C GLN A 132 -11.91 -19.08 0.76
N PRO A 133 -12.15 -17.89 0.20
CA PRO A 133 -11.11 -17.09 -0.44
C PRO A 133 -10.03 -16.65 0.58
N PRO A 134 -8.73 -16.81 0.29
CA PRO A 134 -7.66 -16.39 1.19
C PRO A 134 -7.42 -14.87 1.17
N VAL A 135 -8.04 -14.16 0.24
CA VAL A 135 -8.06 -12.70 0.12
C VAL A 135 -9.49 -12.27 -0.11
N SER A 136 -9.96 -11.29 0.64
CA SER A 136 -11.34 -10.81 0.50
C SER A 136 -11.54 -10.03 -0.81
N ALA A 137 -12.78 -10.00 -1.31
CA ALA A 137 -13.13 -9.16 -2.44
C ALA A 137 -12.86 -7.67 -2.15
N LYS A 138 -13.07 -7.24 -0.90
CA LYS A 138 -12.78 -5.87 -0.45
C LYS A 138 -11.31 -5.53 -0.58
N ASP A 139 -10.41 -6.41 -0.10
CA ASP A 139 -8.95 -6.20 -0.25
C ASP A 139 -8.58 -6.04 -1.72
N THR A 140 -9.05 -6.97 -2.57
CA THR A 140 -8.77 -6.94 -4.01
C THR A 140 -9.22 -5.63 -4.65
N LEU A 141 -10.48 -5.24 -4.41
CA LEU A 141 -11.05 -4.02 -4.99
C LEU A 141 -10.36 -2.75 -4.49
N GLU A 142 -9.97 -2.70 -3.23
CA GLU A 142 -9.27 -1.54 -2.69
C GLU A 142 -7.87 -1.39 -3.29
N ILE A 143 -7.15 -2.49 -3.55
CA ILE A 143 -5.87 -2.46 -4.27
C ILE A 143 -6.06 -1.95 -5.71
N TYR A 144 -7.08 -2.45 -6.42
CA TYR A 144 -7.38 -1.95 -7.77
C TYR A 144 -7.79 -0.48 -7.76
N ALA A 145 -8.61 -0.05 -6.80
CA ALA A 145 -8.98 1.35 -6.63
C ALA A 145 -7.78 2.25 -6.31
N PHE A 146 -6.83 1.77 -5.50
CA PHE A 146 -5.57 2.45 -5.24
C PHE A 146 -4.76 2.67 -6.53
N MET A 147 -4.61 1.63 -7.35
CA MET A 147 -3.89 1.72 -8.62
C MET A 147 -4.61 2.64 -9.61
N GLU A 148 -5.95 2.55 -9.74
CA GLU A 148 -6.73 3.44 -10.61
C GLU A 148 -6.69 4.89 -10.14
N ALA A 149 -6.75 5.14 -8.82
CA ALA A 149 -6.58 6.47 -8.26
C ALA A 149 -5.18 7.04 -8.54
N ALA A 150 -4.15 6.19 -8.56
CA ALA A 150 -2.79 6.59 -8.95
C ALA A 150 -2.71 6.94 -10.44
N GLU A 151 -3.38 6.18 -11.33
CA GLU A 151 -3.48 6.51 -12.74
C GLU A 151 -4.21 7.83 -12.97
N GLU A 152 -5.31 8.06 -12.28
CA GLU A 152 -6.06 9.31 -12.35
C GLU A 152 -5.26 10.50 -11.79
N SER A 153 -4.52 10.29 -10.69
CA SER A 153 -3.60 11.28 -10.14
C SER A 153 -2.53 11.69 -11.17
N LYS A 154 -1.92 10.72 -11.88
CA LYS A 154 -1.00 10.98 -12.99
C LYS A 154 -1.66 11.84 -14.07
N ARG A 155 -2.87 11.48 -14.53
CA ARG A 155 -3.62 12.22 -15.55
C ARG A 155 -3.92 13.67 -15.13
N ARG A 156 -4.07 13.91 -13.82
CA ARG A 156 -4.35 15.25 -13.24
C ARG A 156 -3.11 15.95 -12.68
N GLY A 157 -1.91 15.58 -13.12
CA GLY A 157 -0.66 16.24 -12.73
C GLY A 157 -0.27 16.07 -11.27
N GLY A 158 -0.56 14.91 -10.67
CA GLY A 158 -0.20 14.57 -9.29
C GLY A 158 -1.22 14.97 -8.22
N LYS A 159 -2.41 15.45 -8.61
CA LYS A 159 -3.48 15.78 -7.66
C LYS A 159 -3.90 14.56 -6.85
N SER A 160 -4.25 14.79 -5.59
CA SER A 160 -4.82 13.75 -4.72
C SER A 160 -6.20 13.31 -5.23
N ILE A 161 -6.39 12.01 -5.38
CA ILE A 161 -7.63 11.37 -5.85
C ILE A 161 -8.12 10.44 -4.74
N THR A 162 -9.40 10.52 -4.41
CA THR A 162 -9.98 9.61 -3.40
C THR A 162 -10.35 8.28 -4.02
N LEU A 163 -10.21 7.19 -3.24
CA LEU A 163 -10.67 5.87 -3.68
C LEU A 163 -12.19 5.86 -3.89
N ARG A 164 -12.92 6.64 -3.11
CA ARG A 164 -14.37 6.83 -3.28
C ARG A 164 -14.70 7.34 -4.69
N GLU A 165 -13.95 8.33 -5.20
CA GLU A 165 -14.18 8.90 -6.53
C GLU A 165 -14.06 7.83 -7.62
N VAL A 166 -12.99 7.03 -7.61
CA VAL A 166 -12.78 6.00 -8.64
C VAL A 166 -13.75 4.83 -8.50
N LEU A 167 -14.05 4.40 -7.29
CA LEU A 167 -15.03 3.34 -7.02
C LEU A 167 -16.45 3.76 -7.44
N SER A 168 -16.88 4.98 -7.11
CA SER A 168 -18.18 5.50 -7.53
C SER A 168 -18.30 5.60 -9.06
N LYS A 169 -17.24 6.06 -9.72
CA LYS A 169 -17.18 6.11 -11.19
C LYS A 169 -17.28 4.72 -11.83
N ALA A 170 -16.75 3.70 -11.15
CA ALA A 170 -16.86 2.30 -11.57
C ALA A 170 -18.20 1.64 -11.20
N GLY A 171 -19.14 2.34 -10.57
CA GLY A 171 -20.43 1.80 -10.17
C GLY A 171 -20.37 0.85 -8.97
N ALA A 172 -19.33 0.98 -8.13
CA ALA A 172 -19.22 0.16 -6.92
C ALA A 172 -20.34 0.47 -5.93
N PRO A 173 -20.90 -0.57 -5.23
CA PRO A 173 -21.90 -0.35 -4.19
C PRO A 173 -21.40 0.58 -3.08
N ASP A 174 -22.28 1.43 -2.54
CA ASP A 174 -21.93 2.39 -1.46
C ASP A 174 -21.27 1.72 -0.25
N ALA A 175 -21.68 0.50 0.09
CA ALA A 175 -21.08 -0.27 1.18
C ALA A 175 -19.57 -0.57 1.00
N TRP A 176 -19.04 -0.40 -0.21
CA TRP A 176 -17.63 -0.62 -0.55
C TRP A 176 -16.83 0.67 -0.64
N LEU A 177 -17.51 1.83 -0.56
CA LEU A 177 -16.85 3.12 -0.60
C LEU A 177 -16.16 3.37 0.75
N THR A 178 -14.87 3.63 0.71
CA THR A 178 -14.12 4.03 1.91
C THR A 178 -14.68 5.34 2.49
N ALA A 179 -14.57 5.51 3.81
CA ALA A 179 -15.06 6.72 4.48
C ALA A 179 -14.47 8.00 3.86
N ASP A 180 -15.25 9.08 3.86
CA ASP A 180 -14.81 10.38 3.36
C ASP A 180 -13.57 10.87 4.14
N PRO A 181 -12.51 11.38 3.46
CA PRO A 181 -11.34 11.97 4.12
C PRO A 181 -11.66 13.05 5.15
N LYS A 182 -12.77 13.78 4.96
CA LYS A 182 -13.26 14.81 5.89
C LYS A 182 -13.79 14.22 7.21
N ALA A 183 -14.08 12.92 7.26
CA ALA A 183 -14.51 12.23 8.48
C ALA A 183 -13.35 11.75 9.37
N ALA A 184 -12.08 11.88 8.94
CA ALA A 184 -10.94 11.64 9.81
C ALA A 184 -10.88 12.77 10.87
N PRO A 185 -10.73 12.44 12.17
CA PRO A 185 -10.56 13.47 13.18
C PRO A 185 -9.33 14.31 12.81
N ALA A 186 -9.50 15.62 12.80
CA ALA A 186 -8.41 16.57 12.61
C ALA A 186 -7.27 16.17 13.57
N ALA A 187 -6.07 15.97 13.03
CA ALA A 187 -4.91 15.70 13.85
C ALA A 187 -4.84 16.80 14.92
N SER A 188 -4.94 16.42 16.18
CA SER A 188 -4.86 17.36 17.29
C SER A 188 -3.43 17.94 17.30
N THR A 189 -3.30 19.11 16.71
CA THR A 189 -2.10 19.93 16.85
C THR A 189 -2.08 20.53 18.25
N LYS A 190 -1.73 19.73 19.26
CA LYS A 190 -1.20 20.28 20.49
C LYS A 190 0.23 20.71 20.22
N PRO A 191 0.59 21.99 20.38
CA PRO A 191 1.97 22.42 20.29
C PRO A 191 2.78 21.66 21.34
N THR A 192 3.78 20.93 20.90
CA THR A 192 4.76 20.34 21.83
C THR A 192 5.52 21.48 22.45
N GLU A 193 5.34 21.70 23.74
CA GLU A 193 6.19 22.60 24.53
C GLU A 193 7.65 22.22 24.26
N LYS A 194 8.42 23.18 23.76
CA LYS A 194 9.86 23.02 23.57
C LYS A 194 10.48 22.85 24.95
N LYS A 195 10.82 21.62 25.34
CA LYS A 195 11.77 21.39 26.41
C LYS A 195 13.10 21.97 25.98
N ASN A 196 13.54 23.02 26.68
CA ASN A 196 14.88 23.60 26.55
C ASN A 196 15.93 22.49 26.71
N LEU A 197 16.70 22.22 25.67
CA LEU A 197 17.91 21.44 25.76
C LEU A 197 18.96 22.26 26.57
N PRO A 198 19.67 21.67 27.53
CA PRO A 198 20.78 22.34 28.17
C PRO A 198 21.89 22.58 27.14
N GLN A 199 22.44 23.82 27.15
CA GLN A 199 23.60 24.21 26.36
C GLN A 199 24.82 23.45 26.84
N PRO A 200 25.71 22.94 25.95
CA PRO A 200 26.98 22.36 26.40
C PRO A 200 27.84 23.46 27.01
N GLY A 201 28.26 23.22 28.27
CA GLY A 201 29.10 24.12 29.01
C GLY A 201 30.45 24.34 28.32
N SER A 202 30.86 25.59 28.35
CA SER A 202 32.24 26.04 28.10
C SER A 202 33.14 25.61 29.24
N GLU A 203 34.10 24.70 29.00
CA GLU A 203 35.42 24.65 29.62
C GLU A 203 36.44 24.13 28.61
#